data_900e2210bdfceea3ae5426c85e754195
#
_entry.id   900e2210bdfceea3ae5426c85e754195
#
_cell.length_a   1.000
_cell.length_b   1.000
_cell.length_c   1.000
_cell.angle_alpha   90.00
_cell.angle_beta   90.00
_cell.angle_gamma   90.00
#
_symmetry.space_group_name_H-M   'P 1'
#
loop_
_entity.id
_entity.type
_entity.pdbx_description
1 polymer ?
#
loop_
_entity_poly.entity_id
_entity_poly.type
_entity_poly.pdbx_seq_one_letter_code
_entity_poly.pdbx_strand_id
1 'polypeptide(L)'
;MARPNDAQRVVLNDLRHRVMEVMRSLRLLDATSTQRLEDVPLGLLRSNATQRHGATRWRRASEGLQLLTVDLHPRLLDDVWSAYAAFVLYHEFLHAMGWRAHNRDFRTLESAWPDAEARGLGPSFTQAMRAEQATWWWVCRACHGRYPRKKPSRGRYQCRSCSLPLEDIRVNGGS
;
A
#
# COMPACT_ATOMS: atom_id res chain seq x y z
N MET A 1 3.47 14.51 -2.79
CA MET A 1 3.88 13.62 -3.88
C MET A 1 5.39 13.73 -4.02
N ALA A 2 6.11 12.62 -3.94
CA ALA A 2 7.54 12.59 -4.20
C ALA A 2 7.76 12.11 -5.65
N ARG A 3 8.70 12.73 -6.35
CA ARG A 3 9.09 12.24 -7.68
C ARG A 3 10.03 11.04 -7.50
N PRO A 4 9.79 9.91 -8.18
CA PRO A 4 10.73 8.79 -8.15
C PRO A 4 12.07 9.19 -8.78
N ASN A 5 13.17 8.73 -8.19
CA ASN A 5 14.49 8.80 -8.81
C ASN A 5 14.63 7.75 -9.94
N ASP A 6 15.79 7.72 -10.64
CA ASP A 6 15.96 6.84 -11.80
C ASP A 6 15.86 5.35 -11.44
N ALA A 7 16.48 4.93 -10.34
CA ALA A 7 16.40 3.54 -9.88
C ALA A 7 14.94 3.15 -9.52
N GLN A 8 14.23 4.02 -8.83
CA GLN A 8 12.82 3.81 -8.51
C GLN A 8 11.92 3.77 -9.76
N ARG A 9 12.25 4.56 -10.79
CA ARG A 9 11.53 4.50 -12.07
C ARG A 9 11.69 3.15 -12.77
N VAL A 10 12.90 2.59 -12.76
CA VAL A 10 13.13 1.24 -13.30
C VAL A 10 12.26 0.22 -12.59
N VAL A 11 12.31 0.17 -11.25
CA VAL A 11 11.50 -0.77 -10.45
C VAL A 11 9.99 -0.58 -10.70
N LEU A 12 9.51 0.67 -10.78
CA LEU A 12 8.10 0.95 -11.06
C LEU A 12 7.69 0.48 -12.47
N ASN A 13 8.56 0.63 -13.48
CA ASN A 13 8.25 0.16 -14.83
C ASN A 13 8.25 -1.36 -14.93
N ASP A 14 9.21 -2.05 -14.29
CA ASP A 14 9.23 -3.50 -14.23
C ASP A 14 7.99 -4.04 -13.51
N LEU A 15 7.58 -3.37 -12.43
CA LEU A 15 6.35 -3.70 -11.71
C LEU A 15 5.11 -3.53 -12.60
N ARG A 16 5.04 -2.43 -13.37
CA ARG A 16 3.98 -2.19 -14.37
C ARG A 16 3.90 -3.35 -15.36
N HIS A 17 5.02 -3.73 -15.97
CA HIS A 17 5.06 -4.80 -16.97
C HIS A 17 4.50 -6.10 -16.38
N ARG A 18 4.98 -6.52 -15.21
CA ARG A 18 4.50 -7.73 -14.53
C ARG A 18 2.99 -7.69 -14.27
N VAL A 19 2.48 -6.57 -13.75
CA VAL A 19 1.05 -6.43 -13.44
C VAL A 19 0.21 -6.45 -14.71
N MET A 20 0.63 -5.76 -15.76
CA MET A 20 -0.09 -5.74 -17.03
C MET A 20 -0.10 -7.12 -17.70
N GLU A 21 0.97 -7.91 -17.60
CA GLU A 21 0.98 -9.31 -18.08
C GLU A 21 -0.08 -10.15 -17.37
N VAL A 22 -0.17 -10.06 -16.04
CA VAL A 22 -1.23 -10.73 -15.28
C VAL A 22 -2.61 -10.24 -15.72
N MET A 23 -2.83 -8.94 -15.87
CA MET A 23 -4.11 -8.39 -16.29
C MET A 23 -4.49 -8.84 -17.71
N ARG A 24 -3.52 -8.99 -18.64
CA ARG A 24 -3.75 -9.57 -19.97
C ARG A 24 -4.15 -11.04 -19.88
N SER A 25 -3.47 -11.84 -19.06
CA SER A 25 -3.81 -13.27 -18.86
C SER A 25 -5.22 -13.44 -18.28
N LEU A 26 -5.65 -12.53 -17.43
CA LEU A 26 -7.01 -12.47 -16.87
C LEU A 26 -8.04 -11.88 -17.84
N ARG A 27 -7.64 -11.48 -19.05
CA ARG A 27 -8.49 -10.84 -20.07
C ARG A 27 -9.21 -9.58 -19.58
N LEU A 28 -8.55 -8.81 -18.72
CA LEU A 28 -9.11 -7.57 -18.14
C LEU A 28 -8.84 -6.34 -19.02
N LEU A 29 -7.93 -6.44 -19.99
CA LEU A 29 -7.46 -5.30 -20.79
C LEU A 29 -8.02 -5.36 -22.20
N ASP A 30 -8.65 -4.26 -22.60
CA ASP A 30 -8.87 -3.88 -24.00
C ASP A 30 -7.77 -2.91 -24.48
N ALA A 31 -7.81 -2.48 -25.74
CA ALA A 31 -6.82 -1.57 -26.30
C ALA A 31 -6.78 -0.23 -25.56
N THR A 32 -7.95 0.32 -25.20
CA THR A 32 -8.06 1.63 -24.51
C THR A 32 -7.51 1.54 -23.09
N SER A 33 -7.86 0.51 -22.33
CA SER A 33 -7.34 0.28 -20.98
C SER A 33 -5.83 0.02 -20.99
N THR A 34 -5.35 -0.76 -21.96
CA THR A 34 -3.92 -1.03 -22.15
C THR A 34 -3.15 0.28 -22.32
N GLN A 35 -3.53 1.10 -23.29
CA GLN A 35 -2.88 2.38 -23.55
C GLN A 35 -2.90 3.30 -22.32
N ARG A 36 -4.07 3.38 -21.66
CA ARG A 36 -4.22 4.19 -20.43
C ARG A 36 -3.26 3.77 -19.32
N LEU A 37 -3.08 2.47 -19.10
CA LEU A 37 -2.21 1.95 -18.05
C LEU A 37 -0.72 2.00 -18.42
N GLU A 38 -0.39 1.98 -19.72
CA GLU A 38 0.96 2.22 -20.22
C GLU A 38 1.35 3.69 -20.06
N ASP A 39 0.45 4.61 -20.34
CA ASP A 39 0.73 6.05 -20.34
C ASP A 39 0.63 6.71 -18.97
N VAL A 40 -0.15 6.13 -18.01
CA VAL A 40 -0.32 6.77 -16.71
C VAL A 40 1.02 6.89 -15.97
N PRO A 41 1.39 8.10 -15.51
CA PRO A 41 2.59 8.26 -14.71
C PRO A 41 2.53 7.47 -13.40
N LEU A 42 3.59 6.72 -13.09
CA LEU A 42 3.76 6.11 -11.78
C LEU A 42 4.56 7.04 -10.87
N GLY A 43 4.06 7.23 -9.66
CA GLY A 43 4.64 8.11 -8.65
C GLY A 43 4.78 7.46 -7.29
N LEU A 44 5.21 8.25 -6.33
CA LEU A 44 5.38 7.80 -4.95
C LEU A 44 4.54 8.62 -3.97
N LEU A 45 3.95 7.93 -3.02
CA LEU A 45 3.37 8.54 -1.82
C LEU A 45 4.46 9.15 -0.95
N ARG A 46 4.07 9.96 0.02
CA ARG A 46 4.99 10.40 1.08
C ARG A 46 5.39 9.20 1.95
N SER A 47 6.65 9.10 2.32
CA SER A 47 7.18 8.02 3.16
C SER A 47 6.53 7.90 4.55
N ASN A 48 5.87 8.96 5.03
CA ASN A 48 5.17 8.95 6.30
C ASN A 48 3.70 8.46 6.22
N ALA A 49 3.23 8.03 5.06
CA ALA A 49 1.90 7.44 4.89
C ALA A 49 1.90 6.01 5.46
N THR A 50 1.30 5.80 6.64
CA THR A 50 1.28 4.46 7.28
C THR A 50 0.02 3.65 6.99
N GLN A 51 -0.97 4.23 6.34
CA GLN A 51 -2.26 3.57 6.05
C GLN A 51 -2.60 3.53 4.57
N ARG A 52 -1.89 4.27 3.73
CA ARG A 52 -2.06 4.25 2.29
C ARG A 52 -0.87 3.54 1.67
N HIS A 53 -1.16 2.47 0.97
CA HIS A 53 -0.15 1.67 0.28
C HIS A 53 -0.04 2.07 -1.19
N GLY A 54 -1.16 2.46 -1.80
CA GLY A 54 -1.26 3.04 -3.13
C GLY A 54 -2.31 4.15 -3.19
N ALA A 55 -2.38 4.88 -4.28
CA ALA A 55 -3.42 5.86 -4.57
C ALA A 55 -3.50 6.18 -6.06
N THR A 56 -4.66 6.05 -6.65
CA THR A 56 -4.98 6.54 -8.00
C THR A 56 -5.54 7.95 -7.90
N ARG A 57 -4.92 8.89 -8.62
CA ARG A 57 -5.29 10.30 -8.56
C ARG A 57 -5.99 10.73 -9.82
N TRP A 58 -7.08 11.46 -9.61
CA TRP A 58 -7.89 12.05 -10.65
C TRP A 58 -8.03 13.55 -10.45
N ARG A 59 -8.17 14.27 -11.54
CA ARG A 59 -8.50 15.69 -11.56
C ARG A 59 -9.82 15.89 -12.31
N ARG A 60 -10.66 16.80 -11.82
CA ARG A 60 -11.84 17.25 -12.56
C ARG A 60 -11.36 18.18 -13.70
N ALA A 61 -11.74 17.88 -14.93
CA ALA A 61 -11.51 18.67 -16.10
C ALA A 61 -12.85 19.01 -16.77
N SER A 62 -12.86 19.88 -17.78
CA SER A 62 -14.07 20.27 -18.53
C SER A 62 -14.81 19.05 -19.11
N GLU A 63 -14.08 18.08 -19.59
CA GLU A 63 -14.61 16.87 -20.24
C GLU A 63 -14.80 15.68 -19.28
N GLY A 64 -14.75 15.92 -17.97
CA GLY A 64 -14.91 14.87 -16.96
C GLY A 64 -13.70 14.65 -16.07
N LEU A 65 -13.45 13.39 -15.68
CA LEU A 65 -12.33 13.05 -14.82
C LEU A 65 -11.12 12.60 -15.63
N GLN A 66 -10.01 13.29 -15.43
CA GLN A 66 -8.72 12.97 -16.02
C GLN A 66 -7.87 12.20 -15.01
N LEU A 67 -7.37 11.03 -15.40
CA LEU A 67 -6.38 10.26 -14.65
C LEU A 67 -5.05 11.02 -14.65
N LEU A 68 -4.47 11.24 -13.46
CA LEU A 68 -3.22 11.99 -13.32
C LEU A 68 -2.03 11.09 -13.04
N THR A 69 -2.12 10.26 -12.01
CA THR A 69 -1.02 9.41 -11.56
C THR A 69 -1.57 8.20 -10.81
N VAL A 70 -0.76 7.15 -10.77
CA VAL A 70 -0.87 6.06 -9.81
C VAL A 70 0.36 6.09 -8.92
N ASP A 71 0.16 6.33 -7.63
CA ASP A 71 1.25 6.45 -6.65
C ASP A 71 1.31 5.20 -5.77
N LEU A 72 2.51 4.71 -5.49
CA LEU A 72 2.77 3.62 -4.54
C LEU A 72 3.54 4.15 -3.33
N HIS A 73 3.41 3.47 -2.19
CA HIS A 73 4.26 3.77 -1.04
C HIS A 73 5.72 3.40 -1.37
N PRO A 74 6.71 4.27 -1.11
CA PRO A 74 8.11 4.03 -1.52
C PRO A 74 8.69 2.72 -0.95
N ARG A 75 8.27 2.28 0.23
CA ARG A 75 8.71 1.01 0.83
C ARG A 75 8.18 -0.24 0.11
N LEU A 76 7.19 -0.11 -0.76
CA LEU A 76 6.76 -1.20 -1.64
C LEU A 76 7.80 -1.53 -2.72
N LEU A 77 8.75 -0.63 -2.96
CA LEU A 77 9.84 -0.87 -3.92
C LEU A 77 10.99 -1.71 -3.33
N ASP A 78 10.96 -2.03 -2.04
CA ASP A 78 11.91 -2.93 -1.42
C ASP A 78 11.58 -4.38 -1.80
N ASP A 79 12.59 -5.20 -2.06
CA ASP A 79 12.44 -6.59 -2.57
C ASP A 79 11.52 -7.44 -1.71
N VAL A 80 11.58 -7.28 -0.38
CA VAL A 80 10.73 -8.02 0.58
C VAL A 80 9.25 -7.79 0.36
N TRP A 81 8.87 -6.68 -0.26
CA TRP A 81 7.48 -6.32 -0.54
C TRP A 81 7.10 -6.47 -2.02
N SER A 82 7.97 -6.99 -2.86
CA SER A 82 7.77 -7.00 -4.33
C SER A 82 6.49 -7.70 -4.78
N ALA A 83 6.12 -8.81 -4.15
CA ALA A 83 4.86 -9.51 -4.43
C ALA A 83 3.64 -8.65 -4.02
N TYR A 84 3.72 -8.04 -2.85
CA TYR A 84 2.66 -7.16 -2.37
C TYR A 84 2.56 -5.86 -3.19
N ALA A 85 3.68 -5.31 -3.63
CA ALA A 85 3.71 -4.15 -4.52
C ALA A 85 2.96 -4.42 -5.83
N ALA A 86 3.12 -5.63 -6.40
CA ALA A 86 2.39 -6.03 -7.60
C ALA A 86 0.87 -6.07 -7.36
N PHE A 87 0.43 -6.64 -6.24
CA PHE A 87 -0.98 -6.63 -5.88
C PHE A 87 -1.52 -5.21 -5.66
N VAL A 88 -0.78 -4.35 -4.95
CA VAL A 88 -1.19 -2.95 -4.73
C VAL A 88 -1.28 -2.19 -6.06
N LEU A 89 -0.31 -2.36 -6.97
CA LEU A 89 -0.38 -1.72 -8.28
C LEU A 89 -1.56 -2.24 -9.10
N TYR A 90 -1.83 -3.54 -9.07
CA TYR A 90 -3.01 -4.14 -9.69
C TYR A 90 -4.31 -3.49 -9.18
N HIS A 91 -4.46 -3.38 -7.85
CA HIS A 91 -5.60 -2.70 -7.21
C HIS A 91 -5.77 -1.26 -7.71
N GLU A 92 -4.68 -0.49 -7.76
CA GLU A 92 -4.70 0.88 -8.25
C GLU A 92 -4.99 0.97 -9.76
N PHE A 93 -4.57 -0.03 -10.54
CA PHE A 93 -4.90 -0.12 -11.97
C PHE A 93 -6.39 -0.41 -12.21
N LEU A 94 -7.04 -1.20 -11.36
CA LEU A 94 -8.50 -1.32 -11.42
C LEU A 94 -9.18 0.04 -11.20
N HIS A 95 -8.68 0.84 -10.24
CA HIS A 95 -9.16 2.21 -10.08
C HIS A 95 -8.89 3.08 -11.32
N ALA A 96 -7.69 2.98 -11.91
CA ALA A 96 -7.34 3.72 -13.12
C ALA A 96 -8.20 3.35 -14.34
N MET A 97 -8.72 2.13 -14.40
CA MET A 97 -9.69 1.67 -15.40
C MET A 97 -11.12 2.18 -15.15
N GLY A 98 -11.38 2.83 -14.01
CA GLY A 98 -12.68 3.42 -13.71
C GLY A 98 -13.47 2.74 -12.59
N TRP A 99 -12.99 1.63 -12.04
CA TRP A 99 -13.61 0.97 -10.88
C TRP A 99 -13.33 1.76 -9.60
N ARG A 100 -14.11 2.79 -9.34
CA ARG A 100 -13.82 3.77 -8.26
C ARG A 100 -14.27 3.33 -6.88
N ALA A 101 -15.32 2.53 -6.79
CA ALA A 101 -15.89 2.05 -5.53
C ALA A 101 -15.50 0.60 -5.29
N HIS A 102 -15.15 0.26 -4.04
CA HIS A 102 -14.87 -1.11 -3.63
C HIS A 102 -16.17 -1.93 -3.44
N ASN A 103 -17.02 -1.92 -4.47
CA ASN A 103 -18.27 -2.69 -4.52
C ASN A 103 -18.00 -4.18 -4.80
N ARG A 104 -19.06 -4.96 -5.00
CA ARG A 104 -18.97 -6.40 -5.28
C ARG A 104 -18.15 -6.69 -6.54
N ASP A 105 -18.38 -5.94 -7.61
CA ASP A 105 -17.70 -6.18 -8.90
C ASP A 105 -16.20 -5.87 -8.77
N PHE A 106 -15.83 -4.76 -8.13
CA PHE A 106 -14.44 -4.45 -7.82
C PHE A 106 -13.79 -5.59 -7.01
N ARG A 107 -14.46 -6.08 -5.97
CA ARG A 107 -13.94 -7.17 -5.14
C ARG A 107 -13.75 -8.47 -5.92
N THR A 108 -14.65 -8.75 -6.86
CA THR A 108 -14.50 -9.90 -7.76
C THR A 108 -13.24 -9.77 -8.62
N LEU A 109 -13.02 -8.60 -9.24
CA LEU A 109 -11.83 -8.34 -10.03
C LEU A 109 -10.56 -8.38 -9.14
N GLU A 110 -10.58 -7.73 -7.99
CA GLU A 110 -9.46 -7.73 -7.03
C GLU A 110 -9.08 -9.15 -6.59
N SER A 111 -10.09 -10.01 -6.38
CA SER A 111 -9.87 -11.41 -5.98
C SER A 111 -9.31 -12.30 -7.10
N ALA A 112 -9.39 -11.86 -8.36
CA ALA A 112 -8.80 -12.57 -9.48
C ALA A 112 -7.26 -12.50 -9.53
N TRP A 113 -6.63 -11.65 -8.70
CA TRP A 113 -5.17 -11.65 -8.55
C TRP A 113 -4.66 -13.03 -8.15
N PRO A 114 -3.71 -13.65 -8.88
CA PRO A 114 -3.36 -15.06 -8.71
C PRO A 114 -2.65 -15.36 -7.39
N ASP A 115 -1.90 -14.39 -6.83
CA ASP A 115 -1.16 -14.56 -5.59
C ASP A 115 -2.03 -14.19 -4.36
N ALA A 116 -2.62 -15.20 -3.74
CA ALA A 116 -3.47 -15.03 -2.56
C ALA A 116 -2.68 -14.59 -1.31
N GLU A 117 -1.41 -15.00 -1.18
CA GLU A 117 -0.55 -14.61 -0.06
C GLU A 117 -0.20 -13.13 -0.16
N ALA A 118 0.19 -12.66 -1.35
CA ALA A 118 0.44 -11.25 -1.59
C ALA A 118 -0.76 -10.39 -1.20
N ARG A 119 -1.99 -10.81 -1.53
CA ARG A 119 -3.22 -10.09 -1.12
C ARG A 119 -3.35 -9.95 0.40
N GLY A 120 -2.88 -10.94 1.16
CA GLY A 120 -2.93 -10.96 2.62
C GLY A 120 -1.92 -10.06 3.33
N LEU A 121 -0.92 -9.51 2.63
CA LEU A 121 0.21 -8.79 3.24
C LEU A 121 -0.10 -7.37 3.73
N GLY A 122 -1.27 -6.82 3.42
CA GLY A 122 -1.64 -5.45 3.81
C GLY A 122 -1.49 -5.12 5.29
N PRO A 123 -2.00 -5.95 6.22
CA PRO A 123 -1.81 -5.75 7.66
C PRO A 123 -0.34 -5.76 8.07
N SER A 124 0.46 -6.69 7.55
CA SER A 124 1.89 -6.82 7.84
C SER A 124 2.67 -5.62 7.34
N PHE A 125 2.41 -5.14 6.12
CA PHE A 125 3.00 -3.93 5.58
C PHE A 125 2.64 -2.71 6.43
N THR A 126 1.35 -2.54 6.79
CA THR A 126 0.92 -1.44 7.68
C THR A 126 1.66 -1.49 9.02
N GLN A 127 1.83 -2.67 9.60
CA GLN A 127 2.53 -2.83 10.86
C GLN A 127 4.01 -2.48 10.74
N ALA A 128 4.68 -2.91 9.66
CA ALA A 128 6.07 -2.55 9.38
C ALA A 128 6.23 -1.02 9.28
N MET A 129 5.37 -0.34 8.50
CA MET A 129 5.41 1.12 8.38
C MET A 129 5.17 1.85 9.71
N ARG A 130 4.28 1.32 10.54
CA ARG A 130 4.05 1.87 11.89
C ARG A 130 5.24 1.63 12.81
N ALA A 131 5.89 0.46 12.71
CA ALA A 131 7.06 0.13 13.51
C ALA A 131 8.24 1.06 13.20
N GLU A 132 8.51 1.33 11.92
CA GLU A 132 9.57 2.25 11.47
C GLU A 132 9.36 3.69 11.99
N GLN A 133 8.12 4.13 12.09
CA GLN A 133 7.77 5.48 12.53
C GLN A 133 7.44 5.56 14.02
N ALA A 134 7.58 4.44 14.75
CA ALA A 134 7.29 4.40 16.17
C ALA A 134 8.36 5.14 16.98
N THR A 135 7.92 5.93 17.93
CA THR A 135 8.77 6.51 18.98
C THR A 135 8.52 5.82 20.32
N TRP A 136 7.47 5.03 20.39
CA TRP A 136 7.06 4.26 21.55
C TRP A 136 6.57 2.88 21.15
N TRP A 137 6.88 1.88 21.98
CA TRP A 137 6.22 0.59 22.00
C TRP A 137 5.29 0.54 23.20
N TRP A 138 4.02 0.26 22.96
CA TRP A 138 3.12 -0.16 24.03
C TRP A 138 3.22 -1.67 24.16
N VAL A 139 3.68 -2.15 25.30
CA VAL A 139 4.00 -3.57 25.50
C VAL A 139 3.12 -4.17 26.59
N CYS A 140 2.60 -5.36 26.33
CA CYS A 140 1.89 -6.15 27.35
C CYS A 140 2.87 -7.06 28.08
N ARG A 141 2.93 -6.97 29.41
CA ARG A 141 3.78 -7.85 30.21
C ARG A 141 3.39 -9.31 30.19
N ALA A 142 2.10 -9.62 30.01
CA ALA A 142 1.60 -11.00 30.08
C ALA A 142 1.80 -11.76 28.77
N CYS A 143 1.42 -11.19 27.61
CA CYS A 143 1.51 -11.86 26.31
C CYS A 143 2.65 -11.34 25.44
N HIS A 144 3.43 -10.40 25.93
CA HIS A 144 4.52 -9.75 25.20
C HIS A 144 4.11 -9.08 23.89
N GLY A 145 2.80 -8.86 23.69
CA GLY A 145 2.26 -8.13 22.54
C GLY A 145 2.82 -6.72 22.48
N ARG A 146 3.33 -6.31 21.30
CA ARG A 146 3.97 -5.01 21.07
C ARG A 146 3.19 -4.22 20.04
N TYR A 147 2.89 -2.97 20.38
CA TYR A 147 2.09 -2.07 19.54
C TYR A 147 2.89 -0.79 19.24
N PRO A 148 3.34 -0.57 18.00
CA PRO A 148 4.11 0.63 17.63
C PRO A 148 3.24 1.88 17.69
N ARG A 149 3.73 2.93 18.34
CA ARG A 149 3.02 4.20 18.54
C ARG A 149 3.95 5.41 18.44
N LYS A 150 3.37 6.56 18.09
CA LYS A 150 4.07 7.86 18.07
C LYS A 150 4.01 8.60 19.42
N LYS A 151 3.14 8.16 20.34
CA LYS A 151 2.95 8.79 21.66
C LYS A 151 2.84 7.72 22.74
N PRO A 152 3.24 8.03 23.99
CA PRO A 152 3.07 7.10 25.10
C PRO A 152 1.59 6.88 25.45
N SER A 153 1.27 5.71 25.98
CA SER A 153 -0.08 5.34 26.45
C SER A 153 -0.45 6.06 27.74
N ARG A 154 0.54 6.29 28.59
CA ARG A 154 0.39 6.81 29.97
C ARG A 154 -0.61 6.00 30.79
N GLY A 155 -0.60 4.68 30.61
CA GLY A 155 -1.49 3.75 31.30
C GLY A 155 -2.97 3.77 30.84
N ARG A 156 -3.32 4.49 29.78
CA ARG A 156 -4.72 4.67 29.33
C ARG A 156 -5.26 3.50 28.53
N TYR A 157 -4.41 2.60 28.05
CA TYR A 157 -4.79 1.55 27.12
C TYR A 157 -4.46 0.17 27.67
N GLN A 158 -5.30 -0.77 27.33
CA GLN A 158 -5.17 -2.18 27.71
C GLN A 158 -4.81 -3.04 26.51
N CYS A 159 -4.16 -4.17 26.79
CA CYS A 159 -3.88 -5.19 25.79
C CYS A 159 -5.19 -5.80 25.28
N ARG A 160 -5.32 -5.94 23.96
CA ARG A 160 -6.53 -6.52 23.35
C ARG A 160 -6.71 -8.00 23.67
N SER A 161 -5.63 -8.72 23.93
CA SER A 161 -5.68 -10.16 24.23
C SER A 161 -5.81 -10.47 25.72
N CYS A 162 -5.21 -9.65 26.59
CA CYS A 162 -5.09 -9.94 28.01
C CYS A 162 -5.84 -8.95 28.91
N SER A 163 -6.37 -7.85 28.34
CA SER A 163 -7.03 -6.75 29.08
C SER A 163 -6.18 -6.09 30.17
N LEU A 164 -4.87 -6.38 30.22
CA LEU A 164 -3.94 -5.76 31.16
C LEU A 164 -3.44 -4.40 30.64
N PRO A 165 -3.11 -3.45 31.52
CA PRO A 165 -2.52 -2.18 31.12
C PRO A 165 -1.26 -2.37 30.29
N LEU A 166 -1.10 -1.54 29.25
CA LEU A 166 0.09 -1.53 28.41
C LEU A 166 1.15 -0.60 28.99
N GLU A 167 2.40 -1.04 28.91
CA GLU A 167 3.56 -0.25 29.32
C GLU A 167 4.17 0.49 28.16
N ASP A 168 4.69 1.67 28.45
CA ASP A 168 5.37 2.51 27.49
C ASP A 168 6.87 2.24 27.50
N ILE A 169 7.39 1.71 26.39
CA ILE A 169 8.83 1.56 26.15
C ILE A 169 9.22 2.52 25.03
N ARG A 170 10.13 3.44 25.30
CA ARG A 170 10.63 4.35 24.26
C ARG A 170 11.50 3.58 23.26
N VAL A 171 11.30 3.82 21.98
CA VAL A 171 12.22 3.32 20.95
C VAL A 171 13.52 4.10 21.12
N ASN A 172 14.59 3.42 21.55
CA ASN A 172 15.92 4.03 21.60
C ASN A 172 16.30 4.34 20.15
N GLY A 173 16.42 5.62 19.82
CA GLY A 173 17.01 6.02 18.56
C GLY A 173 18.43 5.46 18.54
N GLY A 174 18.71 4.55 17.65
CA GLY A 174 20.07 4.17 17.34
C GLY A 174 20.81 5.43 16.91
N SER A 175 21.86 5.73 17.62
CA SER A 175 22.83 6.78 17.31
C SER A 175 23.55 6.45 16.02
#